data_b923fd6af7b5ff813c5f083a5ff4fb92
#
_entry.id   b923fd6af7b5ff813c5f083a5ff4fb92
#
_cell.length_a   1.000
_cell.length_b   1.000
_cell.length_c   1.000
_cell.angle_alpha   90.00
_cell.angle_beta   90.00
_cell.angle_gamma   90.00
#
_symmetry.space_group_name_H-M   'P 1'
#
loop_
_entity.id
_entity.type
_entity.pdbx_description
1 polymer ?
#
loop_
_entity_poly.entity_id
_entity_poly.type
_entity_poly.pdbx_seq_one_letter_code
_entity_poly.pdbx_strand_id
1 'polypeptide(L)'
;MLSLAFTVCCTVAPAETRVGRTGPETPFQPEPPDIGLIMPESGPPQTHEAFFVRLISPADDGEVLEGRRTYIRWESGGPIEKVRLYYSYNRTALAGKPRGSVGQVLFNQMIPNFGEAPWTVPWMDTDGFRLRIAAYGSDGELIGSDEIGVRFRPAELKDVPDRAIAIIKKRQRLYYYENGKIRRTHIVSTAAPGYVTPRMTPGSHDPRRGAMGQVFSKHPNAWSRMYQTAMPFWLQITSSGSHGIHATSPRYYQYLGRGASHGCVRQHRADAQVLYEMVSVGTPVYIF
;
A
#
# COMPACT_ATOMS: atom_id res chain seq x y z
N MET A 1 -19.62 3.22 48.40
CA MET A 1 -20.86 3.97 48.13
C MET A 1 -20.86 4.37 46.68
N LEU A 2 -21.64 3.99 46.00
CA LEU A 2 -22.78 3.73 45.16
C LEU A 2 -22.33 3.12 43.80
N SER A 3 -22.73 1.88 43.63
CA SER A 3 -22.78 1.16 42.35
C SER A 3 -24.07 1.56 41.63
N LEU A 4 -24.00 1.87 40.32
CA LEU A 4 -25.17 2.01 39.46
C LEU A 4 -25.06 0.98 38.33
N ALA A 5 -25.85 -0.08 38.48
CA ALA A 5 -26.11 -1.08 37.46
C ALA A 5 -27.22 -0.57 36.54
N PHE A 6 -26.98 -0.57 35.23
CA PHE A 6 -28.03 -0.38 34.21
C PHE A 6 -28.46 -1.74 33.68
N THR A 7 -29.68 -2.12 34.01
CA THR A 7 -30.40 -3.29 33.51
C THR A 7 -31.08 -2.87 32.20
N VAL A 8 -30.73 -3.51 31.06
CA VAL A 8 -31.46 -3.38 29.78
C VAL A 8 -32.49 -4.51 29.72
N CYS A 9 -33.76 -4.12 29.70
CA CYS A 9 -34.90 -5.01 29.58
C CYS A 9 -35.19 -5.27 28.07
N CYS A 10 -35.07 -6.51 27.63
CA CYS A 10 -35.54 -6.97 26.33
C CYS A 10 -36.99 -7.42 26.43
N THR A 11 -37.92 -6.68 25.84
CA THR A 11 -39.30 -7.11 25.63
C THR A 11 -39.43 -7.83 24.28
N VAL A 12 -39.87 -9.09 24.34
CA VAL A 12 -40.23 -9.91 23.17
C VAL A 12 -41.73 -9.68 22.91
N ALA A 13 -42.07 -9.33 21.67
CA ALA A 13 -43.44 -9.23 21.21
C ALA A 13 -43.92 -10.58 20.59
N PRO A 14 -45.19 -10.96 20.76
CA PRO A 14 -45.69 -12.26 20.32
C PRO A 14 -46.09 -12.28 18.85
N ALA A 15 -45.96 -13.46 18.22
CA ALA A 15 -46.30 -13.75 16.84
C ALA A 15 -47.81 -13.78 16.63
N GLU A 16 -48.33 -13.00 15.69
CA GLU A 16 -49.70 -13.04 15.21
C GLU A 16 -49.88 -14.09 14.12
N THR A 17 -50.79 -15.02 14.38
CA THR A 17 -51.28 -16.06 13.46
C THR A 17 -52.27 -15.44 12.48
N ARG A 18 -51.96 -15.37 11.19
CA ARG A 18 -52.91 -14.96 10.16
C ARG A 18 -53.75 -16.15 9.68
N VAL A 19 -55.02 -16.09 9.98
CA VAL A 19 -56.09 -16.93 9.44
C VAL A 19 -56.35 -16.58 7.98
N GLY A 20 -56.44 -17.59 7.13
CA GLY A 20 -56.78 -17.48 5.69
C GLY A 20 -58.21 -16.99 5.49
N ARG A 21 -58.41 -16.02 4.62
CA ARG A 21 -59.68 -15.64 4.05
C ARG A 21 -59.75 -16.12 2.60
N THR A 22 -60.69 -17.02 2.31
CA THR A 22 -61.18 -17.33 0.99
C THR A 22 -62.00 -16.15 0.48
N GLY A 23 -61.56 -15.47 -0.58
CA GLY A 23 -62.33 -14.46 -1.31
C GLY A 23 -63.17 -15.09 -2.41
N PRO A 24 -64.26 -14.40 -2.82
CA PRO A 24 -65.22 -14.94 -3.80
C PRO A 24 -64.66 -14.98 -5.22
N GLU A 25 -65.10 -16.00 -5.95
CA GLU A 25 -64.79 -16.22 -7.37
C GLU A 25 -65.28 -15.04 -8.22
N THR A 26 -64.40 -14.52 -9.06
CA THR A 26 -64.72 -13.49 -10.06
C THR A 26 -65.38 -14.14 -11.28
N PRO A 27 -66.46 -13.53 -11.86
CA PRO A 27 -67.12 -14.06 -13.02
C PRO A 27 -66.26 -13.96 -14.28
N PHE A 28 -66.33 -15.00 -15.09
CA PHE A 28 -65.74 -15.14 -16.42
C PHE A 28 -66.07 -13.95 -17.32
N GLN A 29 -65.06 -13.19 -17.76
CA GLN A 29 -65.19 -12.20 -18.83
C GLN A 29 -64.72 -12.81 -20.16
N PRO A 30 -65.45 -12.67 -21.27
CA PRO A 30 -64.99 -13.15 -22.57
C PRO A 30 -63.82 -12.33 -23.07
N GLU A 31 -62.85 -13.01 -23.65
CA GLU A 31 -61.68 -12.40 -24.26
C GLU A 31 -62.08 -11.43 -25.39
N PRO A 32 -61.41 -10.27 -25.51
CA PRO A 32 -61.59 -9.39 -26.64
C PRO A 32 -61.03 -10.04 -27.93
N PRO A 33 -61.57 -9.70 -29.12
CA PRO A 33 -61.15 -10.27 -30.39
C PRO A 33 -59.67 -9.93 -30.65
N ASP A 34 -58.95 -10.92 -31.15
CA ASP A 34 -57.56 -10.86 -31.58
C ASP A 34 -57.43 -9.84 -32.74
N ILE A 35 -57.09 -8.60 -32.41
CA ILE A 35 -56.63 -7.59 -33.37
C ILE A 35 -55.15 -7.86 -33.60
N GLY A 36 -54.86 -8.53 -34.72
CA GLY A 36 -53.51 -8.81 -35.17
C GLY A 36 -52.66 -7.49 -35.12
N LEU A 37 -51.97 -7.30 -34.01
CA LEU A 37 -50.92 -6.33 -33.91
C LEU A 37 -49.78 -6.79 -34.86
N ILE A 38 -49.71 -6.10 -36.02
CA ILE A 38 -48.53 -6.17 -36.88
C ILE A 38 -47.37 -5.62 -35.99
N MET A 39 -46.61 -6.52 -35.41
CA MET A 39 -45.36 -6.16 -34.77
C MET A 39 -44.47 -5.51 -35.83
N PRO A 40 -43.96 -4.29 -35.60
CA PRO A 40 -42.96 -3.76 -36.49
C PRO A 40 -41.77 -4.72 -36.53
N GLU A 41 -41.34 -5.07 -37.77
CA GLU A 41 -40.15 -5.88 -37.98
C GLU A 41 -39.03 -5.34 -37.07
N SER A 42 -38.56 -6.20 -36.19
CA SER A 42 -37.40 -5.92 -35.37
C SER A 42 -36.24 -5.63 -36.32
N GLY A 43 -35.86 -4.38 -36.47
CA GLY A 43 -34.63 -4.01 -37.15
C GLY A 43 -33.49 -4.87 -36.62
N PRO A 44 -32.38 -5.01 -37.37
CA PRO A 44 -31.24 -5.82 -36.94
C PRO A 44 -30.90 -5.47 -35.50
N PRO A 45 -30.63 -6.47 -34.64
CA PRO A 45 -30.34 -6.23 -33.24
C PRO A 45 -29.26 -5.15 -33.18
N GLN A 46 -29.60 -4.01 -32.60
CA GLN A 46 -28.59 -3.02 -32.27
C GLN A 46 -27.66 -3.73 -31.31
N THR A 47 -26.48 -4.07 -31.82
CA THR A 47 -25.38 -4.51 -30.97
C THR A 47 -25.08 -3.33 -30.07
N HIS A 48 -25.60 -3.37 -28.83
CA HIS A 48 -25.14 -2.46 -27.81
C HIS A 48 -23.65 -2.71 -27.70
N GLU A 49 -22.84 -1.81 -28.28
CA GLU A 49 -21.41 -1.84 -28.09
C GLU A 49 -21.21 -1.87 -26.58
N ALA A 50 -20.68 -2.99 -26.11
CA ALA A 50 -20.48 -3.18 -24.68
C ALA A 50 -19.42 -2.16 -24.23
N PHE A 51 -19.86 -1.16 -23.43
CA PHE A 51 -18.96 -0.20 -22.84
C PHE A 51 -18.06 -0.93 -21.84
N PHE A 52 -16.77 -0.81 -22.04
CA PHE A 52 -15.83 -1.42 -21.13
C PHE A 52 -14.55 -0.58 -21.00
N VAL A 53 -13.89 -0.72 -19.87
CA VAL A 53 -12.49 -0.33 -19.67
C VAL A 53 -11.80 -1.47 -18.94
N ARG A 54 -10.59 -1.85 -19.37
CA ARG A 54 -9.82 -2.95 -18.79
C ARG A 54 -8.34 -2.58 -18.75
N LEU A 55 -7.74 -2.72 -17.59
CA LEU A 55 -6.29 -2.59 -17.42
C LEU A 55 -5.59 -3.80 -18.02
N ILE A 56 -4.57 -3.55 -18.87
CA ILE A 56 -3.78 -4.60 -19.54
C ILE A 56 -2.31 -4.57 -19.14
N SER A 57 -1.80 -3.43 -18.64
CA SER A 57 -0.43 -3.33 -18.15
C SER A 57 -0.36 -2.36 -16.95
N PRO A 58 0.27 -2.77 -15.84
CA PRO A 58 0.76 -4.12 -15.58
C PRO A 58 -0.36 -5.16 -15.65
N ALA A 59 -0.02 -6.44 -15.86
CA ALA A 59 -1.01 -7.52 -15.78
C ALA A 59 -1.56 -7.65 -14.36
N ASP A 60 -2.76 -8.22 -14.21
CA ASP A 60 -3.31 -8.53 -12.88
C ASP A 60 -2.39 -9.47 -12.13
N ASP A 61 -2.12 -9.16 -10.86
CA ASP A 61 -1.06 -9.77 -10.03
C ASP A 61 0.34 -9.77 -10.67
N GLY A 62 0.54 -8.92 -11.69
CA GLY A 62 1.83 -8.73 -12.35
C GLY A 62 2.85 -8.08 -11.45
N GLU A 63 4.13 -8.32 -11.76
CA GLU A 63 5.25 -7.78 -11.02
C GLU A 63 5.84 -6.55 -11.72
N VAL A 64 6.07 -5.48 -10.96
CA VAL A 64 6.70 -4.25 -11.43
C VAL A 64 7.94 -3.91 -10.60
N LEU A 65 8.96 -3.36 -11.25
CA LEU A 65 10.21 -2.99 -10.59
C LEU A 65 10.11 -1.60 -9.97
N GLU A 66 10.34 -1.49 -8.67
CA GLU A 66 10.35 -0.21 -7.94
C GLU A 66 11.24 0.85 -8.61
N GLY A 67 10.72 2.07 -8.70
CA GLY A 67 11.42 3.22 -9.25
C GLY A 67 11.61 3.22 -10.77
N ARG A 68 11.17 2.19 -11.47
CA ARG A 68 11.23 2.16 -12.94
C ARG A 68 10.14 3.05 -13.54
N ARG A 69 10.49 3.75 -14.61
CA ARG A 69 9.47 4.40 -15.46
C ARG A 69 8.89 3.35 -16.40
N THR A 70 7.56 3.27 -16.44
CA THR A 70 6.78 2.36 -17.28
C THR A 70 5.49 3.05 -17.70
N TYR A 71 4.56 2.31 -18.30
CA TYR A 71 3.24 2.80 -18.66
C TYR A 71 2.17 1.93 -18.02
N ILE A 72 1.11 2.56 -17.54
CA ILE A 72 -0.15 1.89 -17.29
C ILE A 72 -0.88 1.90 -18.62
N ARG A 73 -1.35 0.73 -19.08
CA ARG A 73 -2.10 0.58 -20.32
C ARG A 73 -3.46 -0.04 -20.06
N TRP A 74 -4.41 0.38 -20.86
CA TRP A 74 -5.78 -0.13 -20.80
C TRP A 74 -6.38 -0.22 -22.19
N GLU A 75 -7.35 -1.08 -22.34
CA GLU A 75 -8.27 -1.16 -23.47
C GLU A 75 -9.61 -0.59 -23.05
N SER A 76 -10.32 0.00 -23.98
CA SER A 76 -11.65 0.55 -23.74
C SER A 76 -12.48 0.48 -25.02
N GLY A 77 -13.80 0.32 -24.85
CA GLY A 77 -14.81 0.38 -25.91
C GLY A 77 -15.95 1.33 -25.51
N GLY A 78 -16.59 1.93 -26.51
CA GLY A 78 -17.66 2.89 -26.32
C GLY A 78 -17.22 4.34 -26.18
N PRO A 79 -18.12 5.28 -25.82
CA PRO A 79 -17.91 6.73 -25.84
C PRO A 79 -17.14 7.22 -24.59
N ILE A 80 -15.97 6.61 -24.31
CA ILE A 80 -15.13 6.99 -23.18
C ILE A 80 -14.18 8.10 -23.62
N GLU A 81 -14.32 9.28 -23.06
CA GLU A 81 -13.46 10.42 -23.35
C GLU A 81 -12.28 10.56 -22.39
N LYS A 82 -12.55 10.32 -21.12
CA LYS A 82 -11.57 10.55 -20.04
C LYS A 82 -11.50 9.36 -19.10
N VAL A 83 -10.34 9.19 -18.51
CA VAL A 83 -10.12 8.20 -17.44
C VAL A 83 -9.49 8.84 -16.23
N ARG A 84 -9.72 8.25 -15.07
CA ARG A 84 -9.03 8.58 -13.83
C ARG A 84 -8.38 7.32 -13.28
N LEU A 85 -7.11 7.42 -12.95
CA LEU A 85 -6.35 6.34 -12.35
C LEU A 85 -6.22 6.55 -10.85
N TYR A 86 -6.47 5.50 -10.10
CA TYR A 86 -6.36 5.46 -8.65
C TYR A 86 -5.45 4.32 -8.25
N TYR A 87 -4.89 4.42 -7.06
CA TYR A 87 -4.28 3.28 -6.40
C TYR A 87 -4.74 3.19 -4.94
N SER A 88 -4.78 2.00 -4.44
CA SER A 88 -4.93 1.72 -3.03
C SER A 88 -3.87 0.73 -2.58
N TYR A 89 -3.49 0.75 -1.33
CA TYR A 89 -2.55 -0.21 -0.77
C TYR A 89 -2.84 -0.46 0.71
N ASN A 90 -2.58 -1.67 1.12
CA ASN A 90 -2.53 -1.97 2.53
C ASN A 90 -1.20 -1.45 3.06
N ARG A 91 -1.23 -0.55 4.02
CA ARG A 91 -0.03 -0.33 4.83
C ARG A 91 0.25 -1.66 5.50
N THR A 92 1.41 -2.24 5.25
CA THR A 92 1.86 -3.49 5.84
C THR A 92 1.42 -3.53 7.29
N ALA A 93 0.75 -4.61 7.67
CA ALA A 93 0.15 -4.73 8.99
C ALA A 93 1.24 -4.63 10.05
N LEU A 94 1.37 -3.45 10.61
CA LEU A 94 2.25 -3.19 11.71
C LEU A 94 1.69 -3.95 12.91
N ALA A 95 2.36 -5.02 13.32
CA ALA A 95 1.99 -5.85 14.47
C ALA A 95 0.57 -6.45 14.39
N GLY A 96 0.24 -7.15 13.32
CA GLY A 96 -0.95 -8.03 13.26
C GLY A 96 -2.31 -7.33 13.20
N LYS A 97 -2.36 -6.02 12.99
CA LYS A 97 -3.63 -5.30 12.76
C LYS A 97 -3.63 -4.70 11.36
N PRO A 98 -4.54 -5.13 10.45
CA PRO A 98 -4.69 -4.49 9.16
C PRO A 98 -5.09 -3.03 9.38
N ARG A 99 -4.24 -2.10 8.99
CA ARG A 99 -4.63 -0.70 8.84
C ARG A 99 -5.28 -0.57 7.47
N GLY A 100 -6.48 -0.03 7.43
CA GLY A 100 -7.31 0.09 6.26
C GLY A 100 -6.57 0.56 5.00
N SER A 101 -7.08 0.19 3.85
CA SER A 101 -6.56 0.60 2.56
C SER A 101 -6.60 2.13 2.42
N VAL A 102 -5.48 2.70 1.96
CA VAL A 102 -5.41 4.12 1.61
C VAL A 102 -5.60 4.24 0.11
N GLY A 103 -6.74 4.76 -0.32
CA GLY A 103 -6.97 5.09 -1.73
C GLY A 103 -6.42 6.49 -2.05
N GLN A 104 -5.71 6.61 -3.15
CA GLN A 104 -5.19 7.89 -3.66
C GLN A 104 -5.36 7.99 -5.16
N VAL A 105 -5.47 9.19 -5.66
CA VAL A 105 -5.48 9.47 -7.10
C VAL A 105 -4.05 9.43 -7.62
N LEU A 106 -3.80 8.72 -8.72
CA LEU A 106 -2.45 8.63 -9.32
C LEU A 106 -2.06 9.93 -10.01
N PHE A 107 -3.04 10.60 -10.65
CA PHE A 107 -2.90 11.92 -11.25
C PHE A 107 -3.94 12.87 -10.67
N ASN A 108 -3.58 14.11 -10.41
CA ASN A 108 -4.47 15.11 -9.79
C ASN A 108 -5.73 15.43 -10.63
N GLN A 109 -5.72 15.10 -11.92
CA GLN A 109 -6.82 15.35 -12.84
C GLN A 109 -7.17 14.11 -13.66
N MET A 110 -8.34 14.13 -14.28
CA MET A 110 -8.69 13.17 -15.32
C MET A 110 -7.77 13.38 -16.53
N ILE A 111 -7.40 12.29 -17.17
CA ILE A 111 -6.59 12.30 -18.39
C ILE A 111 -7.43 11.83 -19.58
N PRO A 112 -7.14 12.30 -20.80
CA PRO A 112 -7.79 11.80 -22.01
C PRO A 112 -7.61 10.28 -22.16
N ASN A 113 -8.55 9.63 -22.81
CA ASN A 113 -8.54 8.18 -23.03
C ASN A 113 -7.59 7.79 -24.18
N PHE A 114 -6.29 7.91 -23.96
CA PHE A 114 -5.26 7.52 -24.94
C PHE A 114 -4.84 6.05 -24.88
N GLY A 115 -5.45 5.25 -24.02
CA GLY A 115 -5.08 3.85 -23.82
C GLY A 115 -3.80 3.63 -23.00
N GLU A 116 -3.05 4.68 -22.69
CA GLU A 116 -1.87 4.57 -21.81
C GLU A 116 -1.57 5.86 -21.04
N ALA A 117 -0.87 5.72 -19.93
CA ALA A 117 -0.33 6.83 -19.14
C ALA A 117 1.06 6.50 -18.58
N PRO A 118 2.01 7.46 -18.58
CA PRO A 118 3.32 7.24 -18.00
C PRO A 118 3.22 7.10 -16.50
N TRP A 119 3.90 6.11 -15.95
CA TRP A 119 3.93 5.80 -14.53
C TRP A 119 5.35 5.57 -14.03
N THR A 120 5.71 6.24 -12.97
CA THR A 120 6.91 5.88 -12.21
C THR A 120 6.49 5.01 -11.05
N VAL A 121 6.90 3.74 -11.07
CA VAL A 121 6.57 2.77 -10.02
C VAL A 121 7.07 3.29 -8.68
N PRO A 122 6.19 3.48 -7.70
CA PRO A 122 6.59 4.00 -6.40
C PRO A 122 7.47 2.99 -5.64
N TRP A 123 8.23 3.49 -4.66
CA TRP A 123 8.98 2.68 -3.73
C TRP A 123 8.04 2.35 -2.56
N MET A 124 7.42 1.18 -2.59
CA MET A 124 6.42 0.78 -1.61
C MET A 124 6.70 -0.62 -1.09
N ASP A 125 6.61 -0.78 0.21
CA ASP A 125 6.62 -2.07 0.85
C ASP A 125 5.17 -2.45 1.17
N THR A 126 4.53 -3.12 0.23
CA THR A 126 3.14 -3.55 0.35
C THR A 126 2.90 -4.80 -0.48
N ASP A 127 2.11 -5.71 0.04
CA ASP A 127 1.64 -6.92 -0.60
C ASP A 127 0.22 -6.79 -1.18
N GLY A 128 -0.44 -5.65 -0.93
CA GLY A 128 -1.82 -5.40 -1.30
C GLY A 128 -2.01 -4.12 -2.10
N PHE A 129 -1.14 -3.84 -3.09
CA PHE A 129 -1.35 -2.70 -3.97
C PHE A 129 -2.38 -3.02 -5.04
N ARG A 130 -3.38 -2.15 -5.18
CA ARG A 130 -4.41 -2.19 -6.20
C ARG A 130 -4.30 -0.95 -7.08
N LEU A 131 -4.35 -1.17 -8.38
CA LEU A 131 -4.45 -0.14 -9.40
C LEU A 131 -5.85 -0.17 -9.98
N ARG A 132 -6.55 0.96 -9.97
CA ARG A 132 -7.92 1.09 -10.48
C ARG A 132 -7.99 2.16 -11.56
N ILE A 133 -8.73 1.88 -12.62
CA ILE A 133 -9.13 2.84 -13.63
C ILE A 133 -10.65 3.08 -13.56
N ALA A 134 -11.06 4.32 -13.68
CA ALA A 134 -12.46 4.72 -13.86
C ALA A 134 -12.59 5.50 -15.15
N ALA A 135 -13.56 5.14 -15.98
CA ALA A 135 -13.80 5.69 -17.31
C ALA A 135 -15.06 6.56 -17.32
N TYR A 136 -14.99 7.70 -17.98
CA TYR A 136 -16.02 8.71 -17.99
C TYR A 136 -16.38 9.14 -19.42
N GLY A 137 -17.66 9.40 -19.64
CA GLY A 137 -18.19 10.00 -20.88
C GLY A 137 -17.97 11.52 -20.96
N SER A 138 -18.50 12.12 -22.04
CA SER A 138 -18.41 13.56 -22.33
C SER A 138 -19.11 14.43 -21.27
N ASP A 139 -20.16 13.91 -20.67
CA ASP A 139 -20.96 14.54 -19.61
C ASP A 139 -20.34 14.39 -18.21
N GLY A 140 -19.25 13.61 -18.11
CA GLY A 140 -18.58 13.29 -16.85
C GLY A 140 -19.24 12.14 -16.08
N GLU A 141 -20.20 11.44 -16.67
CA GLU A 141 -20.80 10.24 -16.09
C GLU A 141 -19.80 9.07 -16.07
N LEU A 142 -19.79 8.31 -14.97
CA LEU A 142 -18.99 7.10 -14.84
C LEU A 142 -19.57 5.97 -15.71
N ILE A 143 -18.86 5.60 -16.74
CA ILE A 143 -19.26 4.52 -17.67
C ILE A 143 -18.81 3.14 -17.17
N GLY A 144 -17.61 3.04 -16.63
CA GLY A 144 -17.08 1.77 -16.17
C GLY A 144 -15.82 1.92 -15.34
N SER A 145 -15.40 0.82 -14.74
CA SER A 145 -14.14 0.77 -13.99
C SER A 145 -13.56 -0.63 -13.99
N ASP A 146 -12.25 -0.72 -13.81
CA ASP A 146 -11.51 -1.97 -13.63
C ASP A 146 -10.46 -1.81 -12.53
N GLU A 147 -10.07 -2.91 -11.90
CA GLU A 147 -9.09 -2.93 -10.83
C GLU A 147 -8.24 -4.20 -10.90
N ILE A 148 -6.93 -4.04 -10.78
CA ILE A 148 -5.94 -5.12 -10.77
C ILE A 148 -5.07 -5.07 -9.53
N GLY A 149 -4.54 -6.22 -9.12
CA GLY A 149 -3.46 -6.35 -8.15
C GLY A 149 -2.10 -6.07 -8.82
N VAL A 150 -1.17 -5.46 -8.08
CA VAL A 150 0.21 -5.25 -8.57
C VAL A 150 1.19 -5.59 -7.47
N ARG A 151 2.19 -6.41 -7.78
CA ARG A 151 3.28 -6.76 -6.88
C ARG A 151 4.52 -5.94 -7.18
N PHE A 152 5.17 -5.45 -6.13
CA PHE A 152 6.41 -4.69 -6.28
C PHE A 152 7.62 -5.60 -6.10
N ARG A 153 8.54 -5.55 -7.06
CA ARG A 153 9.86 -6.13 -6.91
C ARG A 153 10.85 -5.02 -6.53
N PRO A 154 11.55 -5.16 -5.40
CA PRO A 154 12.60 -4.21 -5.02
C PRO A 154 13.68 -4.12 -6.10
N ALA A 155 14.16 -2.90 -6.36
CA ALA A 155 15.31 -2.71 -7.23
C ALA A 155 16.57 -3.23 -6.51
N GLU A 156 17.13 -4.31 -7.00
CA GLU A 156 18.36 -4.88 -6.48
C GLU A 156 19.53 -3.90 -6.66
N LEU A 157 20.39 -3.85 -5.66
CA LEU A 157 21.65 -3.13 -5.75
C LEU A 157 22.71 -4.08 -6.34
N LYS A 158 23.49 -3.57 -7.27
CA LYS A 158 24.66 -4.28 -7.78
C LYS A 158 25.75 -4.29 -6.68
N ASP A 159 26.53 -5.35 -6.62
CA ASP A 159 27.73 -5.46 -5.79
C ASP A 159 27.46 -5.41 -4.27
N VAL A 160 26.31 -5.92 -3.82
CA VAL A 160 26.04 -6.10 -2.40
C VAL A 160 26.51 -7.49 -1.96
N PRO A 161 27.25 -7.62 -0.84
CA PRO A 161 27.67 -8.92 -0.30
C PRO A 161 26.50 -9.85 0.00
N ASP A 162 26.79 -11.15 0.10
CA ASP A 162 25.79 -12.18 0.41
C ASP A 162 24.94 -11.86 1.63
N ARG A 163 25.52 -11.21 2.64
CA ARG A 163 24.82 -10.73 3.82
C ARG A 163 25.16 -9.26 4.06
N ALA A 164 24.15 -8.38 3.99
CA ALA A 164 24.35 -6.94 4.20
C ALA A 164 23.05 -6.22 4.53
N ILE A 165 23.17 -5.06 5.17
CA ILE A 165 22.12 -4.04 5.23
C ILE A 165 22.47 -2.95 4.22
N ALA A 166 21.54 -2.60 3.33
CA ALA A 166 21.69 -1.49 2.41
C ALA A 166 20.56 -0.47 2.60
N ILE A 167 20.93 0.80 2.82
CA ILE A 167 19.97 1.88 3.07
C ILE A 167 20.10 2.91 1.94
N ILE A 168 19.02 3.13 1.21
CA ILE A 168 18.95 4.14 0.17
C ILE A 168 18.19 5.35 0.70
N LYS A 169 18.92 6.39 1.09
CA LYS A 169 18.33 7.61 1.68
C LYS A 169 17.31 8.27 0.76
N LYS A 170 17.59 8.39 -0.52
CA LYS A 170 16.68 8.97 -1.49
C LYS A 170 15.34 8.23 -1.58
N ARG A 171 15.34 6.92 -1.32
CA ARG A 171 14.16 6.07 -1.34
C ARG A 171 13.49 5.93 0.02
N GLN A 172 14.21 6.25 1.08
CA GLN A 172 13.84 5.96 2.47
C GLN A 172 13.51 4.49 2.68
N ARG A 173 14.40 3.61 2.14
CA ARG A 173 14.28 2.15 2.21
C ARG A 173 15.55 1.54 2.75
N LEU A 174 15.34 0.50 3.57
CA LEU A 174 16.36 -0.43 4.03
C LEU A 174 16.08 -1.78 3.39
N TYR A 175 17.11 -2.38 2.80
CA TYR A 175 17.11 -3.73 2.25
C TYR A 175 18.06 -4.58 3.08
N TYR A 176 17.61 -5.74 3.53
CA TYR A 176 18.46 -6.74 4.13
C TYR A 176 18.68 -7.88 3.16
N TYR A 177 19.95 -8.14 2.86
CA TYR A 177 20.40 -9.17 1.96
C TYR A 177 20.86 -10.40 2.73
N GLU A 178 20.55 -11.57 2.21
CA GLU A 178 21.07 -12.85 2.65
C GLU A 178 21.18 -13.78 1.44
N ASN A 179 22.34 -14.43 1.28
CA ASN A 179 22.69 -15.22 0.10
C ASN A 179 22.53 -14.42 -1.21
N GLY A 180 22.96 -13.16 -1.22
CA GLY A 180 22.88 -12.26 -2.37
C GLY A 180 21.45 -11.83 -2.77
N LYS A 181 20.42 -12.21 -2.00
CA LYS A 181 19.01 -11.89 -2.30
C LYS A 181 18.40 -11.00 -1.23
N ILE A 182 17.49 -10.12 -1.64
CA ILE A 182 16.73 -9.33 -0.69
C ILE A 182 15.78 -10.25 0.09
N ARG A 183 15.94 -10.25 1.40
CA ARG A 183 15.10 -11.01 2.34
C ARG A 183 14.07 -10.14 3.02
N ARG A 184 14.39 -8.85 3.24
CA ARG A 184 13.48 -7.87 3.85
C ARG A 184 13.65 -6.52 3.18
N THR A 185 12.54 -5.84 3.05
CA THR A 185 12.48 -4.44 2.62
C THR A 185 11.69 -3.67 3.66
N HIS A 186 12.32 -2.67 4.28
CA HIS A 186 11.68 -1.89 5.34
C HIS A 186 11.60 -0.42 4.93
N ILE A 187 10.48 0.22 5.24
CA ILE A 187 10.34 1.67 5.16
C ILE A 187 11.10 2.28 6.35
N VAL A 188 11.97 3.25 6.07
CA VAL A 188 12.76 3.91 7.09
C VAL A 188 12.55 5.42 7.09
N SER A 189 13.03 6.08 8.14
CA SER A 189 13.20 7.53 8.20
C SER A 189 14.63 7.84 8.57
N THR A 190 15.36 8.49 7.65
CA THR A 190 16.72 8.99 7.86
C THR A 190 16.70 10.44 8.32
N ALA A 191 17.85 11.12 8.32
CA ALA A 191 17.97 12.50 8.79
C ALA A 191 17.02 13.48 8.10
N ALA A 192 16.42 14.37 8.90
CA ALA A 192 15.71 15.55 8.43
C ALA A 192 16.70 16.58 7.82
N PRO A 193 16.22 17.58 7.05
CA PRO A 193 17.04 18.72 6.65
C PRO A 193 17.75 19.37 7.87
N GLY A 194 19.02 19.70 7.72
CA GLY A 194 19.86 20.21 8.81
C GLY A 194 20.55 19.14 9.67
N TYR A 195 20.18 17.86 9.51
CA TYR A 195 20.83 16.72 10.15
C TYR A 195 21.44 15.78 9.12
N VAL A 196 22.29 14.85 9.56
CA VAL A 196 23.01 13.96 8.65
C VAL A 196 22.91 12.52 9.09
N THR A 197 22.33 11.65 8.25
CA THR A 197 22.63 10.22 8.23
C THR A 197 23.84 10.05 7.32
N PRO A 198 25.02 9.65 7.86
CA PRO A 198 26.25 9.60 7.06
C PRO A 198 26.14 8.56 5.96
N ARG A 199 26.74 8.84 4.80
CA ARG A 199 27.02 7.79 3.81
C ARG A 199 28.08 6.87 4.38
N MET A 200 27.95 5.58 4.14
CA MET A 200 28.96 4.62 4.61
C MET A 200 28.99 3.36 3.76
N THR A 201 30.14 2.77 3.74
CA THR A 201 30.42 1.42 3.24
C THR A 201 31.30 0.72 4.27
N PRO A 202 31.42 -0.62 4.24
CA PRO A 202 32.35 -1.33 5.12
C PRO A 202 33.76 -0.73 5.05
N GLY A 203 34.38 -0.50 6.20
CA GLY A 203 35.70 0.14 6.31
C GLY A 203 35.71 1.67 6.24
N SER A 204 34.57 2.31 6.06
CA SER A 204 34.49 3.80 6.16
C SER A 204 34.86 4.28 7.55
N HIS A 205 35.49 5.44 7.61
CA HIS A 205 35.87 6.12 8.85
C HIS A 205 35.53 7.62 8.77
N ASP A 206 35.04 8.16 9.87
CA ASP A 206 34.77 9.59 10.04
C ASP A 206 35.40 10.07 11.36
N PRO A 207 36.13 11.22 11.42
CA PRO A 207 36.79 11.66 12.61
C PRO A 207 35.89 11.84 13.85
N ARG A 208 34.62 12.16 13.66
CA ARG A 208 33.64 12.34 14.75
C ARG A 208 32.85 11.07 15.10
N ARG A 209 32.73 10.14 14.16
CA ARG A 209 31.90 8.93 14.26
C ARG A 209 32.70 7.65 14.43
N GLY A 210 34.01 7.73 14.19
CA GLY A 210 34.91 6.57 14.19
C GLY A 210 34.69 5.67 12.99
N ALA A 211 34.97 4.38 13.14
CA ALA A 211 34.72 3.40 12.10
C ALA A 211 33.21 3.24 11.85
N MET A 212 32.84 3.01 10.59
CA MET A 212 31.46 2.90 10.13
C MET A 212 31.31 1.77 9.12
N GLY A 213 30.07 1.42 8.79
CA GLY A 213 29.76 0.48 7.71
C GLY A 213 29.64 -0.98 8.14
N GLN A 214 29.44 -1.23 9.43
CA GLN A 214 29.03 -2.54 9.95
C GLN A 214 28.19 -2.38 11.22
N VAL A 215 27.56 -3.45 11.65
CA VAL A 215 26.90 -3.53 12.96
C VAL A 215 27.97 -3.75 14.03
N PHE A 216 28.22 -2.77 14.88
CA PHE A 216 29.23 -2.83 15.95
C PHE A 216 28.70 -3.46 17.23
N SER A 217 27.42 -3.20 17.56
CA SER A 217 26.76 -3.78 18.72
C SER A 217 25.24 -3.83 18.53
N LYS A 218 24.58 -4.62 19.39
CA LYS A 218 23.12 -4.79 19.40
C LYS A 218 22.60 -4.63 20.82
N HIS A 219 21.53 -3.83 20.99
CA HIS A 219 20.88 -3.64 22.27
C HIS A 219 19.34 -3.68 22.11
N PRO A 220 18.64 -4.60 22.77
CA PRO A 220 17.19 -4.74 22.59
C PRO A 220 16.42 -3.50 23.10
N ASN A 221 16.95 -2.83 24.15
CA ASN A 221 16.30 -1.70 24.83
C ASN A 221 17.29 -0.55 25.06
N ALA A 222 17.84 0.01 23.97
CA ALA A 222 18.72 1.17 24.08
C ALA A 222 17.95 2.44 24.44
N TRP A 223 18.64 3.36 25.11
CA TRP A 223 18.12 4.65 25.53
C TRP A 223 19.05 5.78 25.11
N SER A 224 18.51 6.80 24.45
CA SER A 224 19.26 8.01 24.12
C SER A 224 19.21 9.00 25.28
N ARG A 225 20.35 9.25 25.93
CA ARG A 225 20.46 10.29 26.96
C ARG A 225 20.30 11.69 26.37
N MET A 226 20.79 11.93 25.15
CA MET A 226 20.71 13.23 24.47
C MET A 226 19.27 13.61 24.12
N TYR A 227 18.46 12.65 23.63
CA TYR A 227 17.09 12.90 23.19
C TYR A 227 16.03 12.41 24.17
N GLN A 228 16.43 11.90 25.34
CA GLN A 228 15.53 11.37 26.39
C GLN A 228 14.46 10.45 25.81
N THR A 229 14.88 9.47 24.99
CA THR A 229 13.96 8.60 24.26
C THR A 229 14.47 7.17 24.16
N ALA A 230 13.53 6.22 24.20
CA ALA A 230 13.82 4.81 23.94
C ALA A 230 14.12 4.58 22.45
N MET A 231 15.11 3.74 22.20
CA MET A 231 15.51 3.26 20.87
C MET A 231 15.53 1.73 20.85
N PRO A 232 14.35 1.07 20.89
CA PRO A 232 14.29 -0.38 20.93
C PRO A 232 14.92 -1.00 19.69
N PHE A 233 15.49 -2.20 19.85
CA PHE A 233 16.12 -2.97 18.78
C PHE A 233 17.26 -2.20 18.09
N TRP A 234 18.09 -1.57 18.89
CA TRP A 234 19.24 -0.79 18.43
C TRP A 234 20.31 -1.66 17.77
N LEU A 235 20.68 -1.31 16.55
CA LEU A 235 21.83 -1.79 15.82
C LEU A 235 22.79 -0.62 15.66
N GLN A 236 23.93 -0.66 16.37
CA GLN A 236 24.95 0.38 16.29
C GLN A 236 25.72 0.28 14.97
N ILE A 237 25.78 1.34 14.19
CA ILE A 237 26.41 1.37 12.85
C ILE A 237 27.64 2.30 12.74
N THR A 238 28.03 2.91 13.85
CA THR A 238 29.27 3.68 14.00
C THR A 238 29.96 3.26 15.29
N SER A 239 31.29 3.18 15.30
CA SER A 239 32.02 2.71 16.49
C SER A 239 31.86 3.64 17.70
N SER A 240 31.63 4.94 17.47
CA SER A 240 31.32 5.92 18.53
C SER A 240 29.94 5.74 19.18
N GLY A 241 29.04 4.92 18.59
CA GLY A 241 27.65 4.84 19.04
C GLY A 241 26.76 6.03 18.69
N SER A 242 27.25 6.98 17.88
CA SER A 242 26.51 8.20 17.53
C SER A 242 25.33 7.93 16.58
N HIS A 243 25.39 6.85 15.80
CA HIS A 243 24.36 6.48 14.83
C HIS A 243 23.99 4.99 14.93
N GLY A 244 22.73 4.72 14.73
CA GLY A 244 22.19 3.36 14.72
C GLY A 244 20.91 3.24 13.91
N ILE A 245 20.48 1.99 13.73
CA ILE A 245 19.18 1.61 13.17
C ILE A 245 18.34 1.15 14.37
N HIS A 246 17.11 1.63 14.50
CA HIS A 246 16.27 1.29 15.66
C HIS A 246 14.78 1.49 15.40
N ALA A 247 13.93 0.93 16.27
CA ALA A 247 12.50 1.20 16.25
C ALA A 247 12.21 2.64 16.69
N THR A 248 11.24 3.27 16.04
CA THR A 248 10.70 4.56 16.49
C THR A 248 9.38 4.38 17.26
N SER A 249 8.99 5.40 18.02
CA SER A 249 7.69 5.43 18.70
C SER A 249 6.52 5.52 17.71
N PRO A 250 5.34 4.93 18.02
CA PRO A 250 4.17 4.97 17.14
C PRO A 250 3.75 6.37 16.68
N ARG A 251 3.93 7.40 17.49
CA ARG A 251 3.64 8.80 17.12
C ARG A 251 4.45 9.30 15.93
N TYR A 252 5.61 8.66 15.62
CA TYR A 252 6.49 9.03 14.52
C TYR A 252 6.32 8.15 13.28
N TYR A 253 5.42 7.15 13.27
CA TYR A 253 5.22 6.29 12.11
C TYR A 253 4.76 7.04 10.86
N GLN A 254 4.05 8.14 11.03
CA GLN A 254 3.67 9.03 9.92
C GLN A 254 4.86 9.64 9.17
N TYR A 255 6.05 9.62 9.76
CA TYR A 255 7.29 10.14 9.18
C TYR A 255 8.13 9.07 8.50
N LEU A 256 7.78 7.79 8.59
CA LEU A 256 8.44 6.74 7.83
C LEU A 256 8.18 6.98 6.33
N GLY A 257 9.23 6.81 5.52
CA GLY A 257 9.23 7.13 4.10
C GLY A 257 9.76 8.53 3.77
N ARG A 258 10.13 9.35 4.77
CA ARG A 258 10.76 10.66 4.59
C ARG A 258 11.84 10.94 5.64
N GLY A 259 12.76 11.86 5.34
CA GLY A 259 13.78 12.27 6.29
C GLY A 259 13.17 13.07 7.45
N ALA A 260 13.25 12.53 8.68
CA ALA A 260 12.67 13.16 9.87
C ALA A 260 13.42 12.82 11.18
N SER A 261 14.59 12.15 11.10
CA SER A 261 15.42 11.85 12.27
C SER A 261 16.51 12.90 12.49
N HIS A 262 17.23 12.80 13.58
CA HIS A 262 18.43 13.60 13.86
C HIS A 262 19.74 12.91 13.39
N GLY A 263 19.62 11.84 12.59
CA GLY A 263 20.76 11.10 12.04
C GLY A 263 20.60 9.59 12.06
N CYS A 264 19.99 9.02 13.08
CA CYS A 264 19.70 7.60 13.15
C CYS A 264 18.67 7.17 12.09
N VAL A 265 18.69 5.89 11.73
CA VAL A 265 17.73 5.29 10.82
C VAL A 265 16.59 4.69 11.63
N ARG A 266 15.41 5.30 11.52
CA ARG A 266 14.22 4.88 12.25
C ARG A 266 13.40 3.89 11.45
N GLN A 267 12.91 2.85 12.11
CA GLN A 267 12.04 1.84 11.54
C GLN A 267 10.74 1.74 12.32
N HIS A 268 9.77 1.10 11.72
CA HIS A 268 8.63 0.57 12.46
C HIS A 268 9.11 -0.48 13.48
N ARG A 269 8.41 -0.59 14.62
CA ARG A 269 8.84 -1.48 15.71
C ARG A 269 8.91 -2.95 15.29
N ALA A 270 7.91 -3.44 14.54
CA ALA A 270 7.92 -4.82 14.06
C ALA A 270 9.07 -5.09 13.09
N ASP A 271 9.32 -4.17 12.15
CA ASP A 271 10.44 -4.27 11.19
C ASP A 271 11.79 -4.25 11.89
N ALA A 272 11.95 -3.36 12.88
CA ALA A 272 13.17 -3.27 13.66
C ALA A 272 13.44 -4.54 14.47
N GLN A 273 12.39 -5.16 15.03
CA GLN A 273 12.50 -6.44 15.74
C GLN A 273 12.97 -7.55 14.80
N VAL A 274 12.31 -7.71 13.65
CA VAL A 274 12.68 -8.73 12.67
C VAL A 274 14.12 -8.54 12.20
N LEU A 275 14.53 -7.31 11.86
CA LEU A 275 15.90 -7.03 11.44
C LEU A 275 16.90 -7.33 12.57
N TYR A 276 16.57 -6.93 13.80
CA TYR A 276 17.39 -7.17 14.98
C TYR A 276 17.64 -8.67 15.21
N GLU A 277 16.64 -9.51 15.04
CA GLU A 277 16.74 -10.96 15.19
C GLU A 277 17.59 -11.59 14.08
N MET A 278 17.50 -11.12 12.84
CA MET A 278 18.20 -11.65 11.68
C MET A 278 19.68 -11.22 11.57
N VAL A 279 20.03 -10.07 12.14
CA VAL A 279 21.33 -9.42 11.95
C VAL A 279 22.30 -9.80 13.06
N SER A 280 23.55 -10.07 12.70
CA SER A 280 24.67 -10.32 13.64
C SER A 280 25.58 -9.10 13.74
N VAL A 281 26.34 -8.99 14.84
CA VAL A 281 27.48 -8.06 14.92
C VAL A 281 28.47 -8.41 13.80
N GLY A 282 29.04 -7.39 13.17
CA GLY A 282 29.88 -7.52 11.98
C GLY A 282 29.13 -7.53 10.65
N THR A 283 27.78 -7.60 10.64
CA THR A 283 27.02 -7.49 9.38
C THR A 283 27.36 -6.19 8.66
N PRO A 284 27.77 -6.23 7.37
CA PRO A 284 28.07 -5.05 6.57
C PRO A 284 26.88 -4.10 6.44
N VAL A 285 27.13 -2.79 6.51
CA VAL A 285 26.12 -1.74 6.35
C VAL A 285 26.54 -0.75 5.29
N TYR A 286 25.70 -0.56 4.31
CA TYR A 286 25.84 0.42 3.23
C TYR A 286 24.75 1.49 3.38
N ILE A 287 25.12 2.75 3.27
CA ILE A 287 24.18 3.89 3.22
C ILE A 287 24.57 4.81 2.06
N PHE A 288 23.65 4.94 1.10
CA PHE A 288 23.81 5.70 -0.14
C PHE A 288 23.04 7.02 -0.15
#